data_c2b879a6f5af6805fe8e45efe49638c8
#
_entry.id   c2b879a6f5af6805fe8e45efe49638c8
#
_cell.length_a   1.000
_cell.length_b   1.000
_cell.length_c   1.000
_cell.angle_alpha   90.00
_cell.angle_beta   90.00
_cell.angle_gamma   90.00
#
_symmetry.space_group_name_H-M   'P 1'
#
loop_
_entity.id
_entity.type
_entity.pdbx_description
1 polymer ?
#
loop_
_entity_poly.entity_id
_entity_poly.type
_entity_poly.pdbx_seq_one_letter_code
_entity_poly.pdbx_strand_id
1 'polypeptide(L)'
;METPPPQTARTEPTDEDIAAFELQLGRPPRGLRAIAHRCPCGRPDVVETAPRLPDGTPFPTTYYLTCPRAASAIGTLEANGVMKEMQARLATDPELAASYRAAHEDYLARRDAIEVLEGFPSAGGMPDRVKCLHVLVGHSLVAGPGVNPFGDEALAMLPEWWAKGPCVTPCAPKEEDGRTVGSSDGGRFASGPEATEDEETK
;
A
#
# COMPACT_ATOMS: atom_id res chain seq x y z
N MET A 1 -31.43 2.72 -1.72
CA MET A 1 -30.32 2.23 -0.89
C MET A 1 -29.59 1.22 -1.75
N GLU A 2 -28.50 1.63 -2.37
CA GLU A 2 -27.65 0.75 -3.16
C GLU A 2 -26.84 -0.10 -2.19
N THR A 3 -26.89 -1.42 -2.36
CA THR A 3 -26.11 -2.35 -1.51
C THR A 3 -24.63 -2.08 -1.78
N PRO A 4 -23.79 -1.87 -0.74
CA PRO A 4 -22.37 -1.70 -0.96
C PRO A 4 -21.80 -2.92 -1.71
N PRO A 5 -20.85 -2.71 -2.63
CA PRO A 5 -20.24 -3.81 -3.35
C PRO A 5 -19.65 -4.83 -2.37
N PRO A 6 -19.70 -6.13 -2.71
CA PRO A 6 -19.15 -7.17 -1.84
C PRO A 6 -17.68 -6.88 -1.54
N GLN A 7 -17.31 -7.02 -0.27
CA GLN A 7 -15.91 -6.88 0.17
C GLN A 7 -15.05 -7.81 -0.68
N THR A 8 -14.06 -7.24 -1.32
CA THR A 8 -13.11 -8.02 -2.12
C THR A 8 -12.28 -8.88 -1.17
N ALA A 9 -12.40 -10.20 -1.32
CA ALA A 9 -11.58 -11.11 -0.53
C ALA A 9 -10.09 -10.80 -0.74
N ARG A 10 -9.31 -10.89 0.33
CA ARG A 10 -7.85 -10.83 0.29
C ARG A 10 -7.33 -11.80 -0.78
N THR A 11 -6.49 -11.34 -1.70
CA THR A 11 -5.94 -12.16 -2.80
C THR A 11 -4.42 -12.04 -2.89
N GLU A 12 -3.77 -13.08 -3.43
CA GLU A 12 -2.35 -13.00 -3.79
C GLU A 12 -2.16 -11.95 -4.90
N PRO A 13 -1.07 -11.17 -4.87
CA PRO A 13 -0.77 -10.21 -5.91
C PRO A 13 -0.43 -10.90 -7.24
N THR A 14 -1.02 -10.45 -8.32
CA THR A 14 -0.60 -10.81 -9.68
C THR A 14 0.51 -9.87 -10.18
N ASP A 15 1.17 -10.23 -11.29
CA ASP A 15 2.17 -9.36 -11.94
C ASP A 15 1.55 -8.01 -12.35
N GLU A 16 0.28 -8.01 -12.78
CA GLU A 16 -0.45 -6.78 -13.11
C GLU A 16 -0.70 -5.92 -11.85
N ASP A 17 -0.98 -6.53 -10.72
CA ASP A 17 -1.13 -5.83 -9.44
C ASP A 17 0.20 -5.20 -8.99
N ILE A 18 1.29 -5.92 -9.13
CA ILE A 18 2.64 -5.43 -8.81
C ILE A 18 2.98 -4.22 -9.69
N ALA A 19 2.76 -4.34 -11.00
CA ALA A 19 2.98 -3.24 -11.95
C ALA A 19 2.08 -2.03 -11.64
N ALA A 20 0.80 -2.27 -11.29
CA ALA A 20 -0.10 -1.20 -10.87
C ALA A 20 0.38 -0.52 -9.59
N PHE A 21 0.83 -1.29 -8.60
CA PHE A 21 1.38 -0.78 -7.34
C PHE A 21 2.63 0.09 -7.58
N GLU A 22 3.55 -0.35 -8.44
CA GLU A 22 4.76 0.42 -8.79
C GLU A 22 4.41 1.77 -9.42
N LEU A 23 3.43 1.78 -10.32
CA LEU A 23 2.94 3.01 -10.93
C LEU A 23 2.22 3.93 -9.92
N GLN A 24 1.45 3.35 -9.00
CA GLN A 24 0.74 4.11 -7.97
C GLN A 24 1.68 4.82 -7.00
N LEU A 25 2.78 4.16 -6.61
CA LEU A 25 3.71 4.65 -5.59
C LEU A 25 5.03 5.20 -6.15
N GLY A 26 5.30 5.00 -7.44
CA GLY A 26 6.55 5.42 -8.09
C GLY A 26 7.79 4.63 -7.62
N ARG A 27 7.60 3.46 -7.02
CA ARG A 27 8.67 2.59 -6.50
C ARG A 27 8.21 1.14 -6.39
N PRO A 28 9.14 0.16 -6.43
CA PRO A 28 8.81 -1.24 -6.19
C PRO A 28 8.16 -1.48 -4.84
N PRO A 29 7.27 -2.50 -4.74
CA PRO A 29 6.65 -2.87 -3.47
C PRO A 29 7.69 -3.35 -2.45
N ARG A 30 7.52 -2.91 -1.20
CA ARG A 30 8.33 -3.37 -0.07
C ARG A 30 7.43 -4.03 0.94
N GLY A 31 7.70 -5.30 1.26
CA GLY A 31 6.93 -6.06 2.23
C GLY A 31 5.48 -6.37 1.81
N LEU A 32 5.16 -6.32 0.51
CA LEU A 32 3.85 -6.68 -0.03
C LEU A 32 3.54 -8.15 0.26
N ARG A 33 2.38 -8.41 0.85
CA ARG A 33 1.89 -9.76 1.18
C ARG A 33 0.65 -10.15 0.38
N ALA A 34 -0.26 -9.21 0.21
CA ALA A 34 -1.53 -9.48 -0.46
C ALA A 34 -2.17 -8.18 -0.95
N ILE A 35 -3.12 -8.32 -1.86
CA ILE A 35 -4.10 -7.28 -2.15
C ILE A 35 -5.22 -7.42 -1.12
N ALA A 36 -5.35 -6.43 -0.26
CA ALA A 36 -6.32 -6.44 0.83
C ALA A 36 -7.67 -5.86 0.41
N HIS A 37 -7.68 -4.89 -0.52
CA HIS A 37 -8.90 -4.35 -1.11
C HIS A 37 -8.65 -3.89 -2.54
N ARG A 38 -9.71 -3.99 -3.38
CA ARG A 38 -9.70 -3.52 -4.77
C ARG A 38 -10.73 -2.41 -4.95
N CYS A 39 -10.27 -1.34 -5.55
CA CYS A 39 -11.10 -0.27 -6.03
C CYS A 39 -12.15 -0.78 -7.04
N PRO A 40 -13.35 -0.20 -7.14
CA PRO A 40 -14.32 -0.53 -8.18
C PRO A 40 -13.78 -0.43 -9.61
N CYS A 41 -12.68 0.29 -9.83
CA CYS A 41 -11.97 0.31 -11.11
C CYS A 41 -11.13 -0.96 -11.40
N GLY A 42 -11.12 -1.94 -10.50
CA GLY A 42 -10.38 -3.20 -10.60
C GLY A 42 -8.93 -3.16 -10.10
N ARG A 43 -8.34 -1.98 -9.89
CA ARG A 43 -6.95 -1.85 -9.39
C ARG A 43 -6.87 -2.00 -7.87
N PRO A 44 -5.72 -2.45 -7.33
CA PRO A 44 -5.49 -2.39 -5.90
C PRO A 44 -5.64 -0.95 -5.37
N ASP A 45 -6.28 -0.77 -4.24
CA ASP A 45 -6.31 0.50 -3.52
C ASP A 45 -5.84 0.36 -2.07
N VAL A 46 -5.91 -0.86 -1.49
CA VAL A 46 -5.26 -1.19 -0.23
C VAL A 46 -4.51 -2.50 -0.36
N VAL A 47 -3.25 -2.50 0.06
CA VAL A 47 -2.43 -3.71 0.15
C VAL A 47 -2.15 -4.08 1.60
N GLU A 48 -1.99 -5.38 1.85
CA GLU A 48 -1.47 -5.90 3.11
C GLU A 48 0.04 -5.96 3.06
N THR A 49 0.69 -5.39 4.05
CA THR A 49 2.16 -5.38 4.16
C THR A 49 2.63 -6.16 5.38
N ALA A 50 3.84 -6.70 5.29
CA ALA A 50 4.49 -7.33 6.42
C ALA A 50 4.79 -6.30 7.52
N PRO A 51 4.60 -6.64 8.81
CA PRO A 51 4.95 -5.77 9.94
C PRO A 51 6.43 -5.42 10.02
N ARG A 52 7.30 -6.24 9.37
CA ARG A 52 8.72 -5.93 9.15
C ARG A 52 9.04 -6.04 7.67
N LEU A 53 9.86 -5.10 7.21
CA LEU A 53 10.43 -5.15 5.87
C LEU A 53 11.53 -6.23 5.78
N PRO A 54 11.94 -6.66 4.57
CA PRO A 54 12.98 -7.68 4.41
C PRO A 54 14.32 -7.37 5.09
N ASP A 55 14.61 -6.08 5.31
CA ASP A 55 15.80 -5.61 6.03
C ASP A 55 15.62 -5.58 7.57
N GLY A 56 14.49 -6.07 8.08
CA GLY A 56 14.15 -6.07 9.51
C GLY A 56 13.54 -4.76 10.02
N THR A 57 13.45 -3.73 9.20
CA THR A 57 12.87 -2.44 9.60
C THR A 57 11.39 -2.60 9.98
N PRO A 58 10.96 -2.14 11.17
CA PRO A 58 9.56 -2.15 11.55
C PRO A 58 8.69 -1.34 10.60
N PHE A 59 7.58 -1.92 10.15
CA PHE A 59 6.60 -1.27 9.31
C PHE A 59 5.18 -1.48 9.87
N PRO A 60 4.73 -0.65 10.81
CA PRO A 60 3.51 -0.88 11.56
C PRO A 60 2.21 -0.67 10.78
N THR A 61 2.28 -0.16 9.55
CA THR A 61 1.11 0.04 8.69
C THR A 61 0.80 -1.24 7.93
N THR A 62 -0.11 -2.07 8.44
CA THR A 62 -0.48 -3.36 7.83
C THR A 62 -1.34 -3.16 6.59
N TYR A 63 -2.27 -2.21 6.60
CA TYR A 63 -3.14 -1.88 5.47
C TYR A 63 -2.68 -0.55 4.86
N TYR A 64 -1.93 -0.67 3.76
CA TYR A 64 -1.33 0.48 3.11
C TYR A 64 -2.18 0.92 1.91
N LEU A 65 -2.70 2.15 1.98
CA LEU A 65 -3.47 2.74 0.89
C LEU A 65 -2.54 3.14 -0.26
N THR A 66 -2.80 2.62 -1.46
CA THR A 66 -1.93 2.79 -2.63
C THR A 66 -2.50 3.70 -3.71
N CYS A 67 -3.84 3.77 -3.83
CA CYS A 67 -4.48 4.56 -4.88
C CYS A 67 -4.18 6.05 -4.72
N PRO A 68 -3.47 6.71 -5.67
CA PRO A 68 -3.09 8.12 -5.54
C PRO A 68 -4.28 9.06 -5.54
N ARG A 69 -5.39 8.70 -6.19
CA ARG A 69 -6.61 9.53 -6.19
C ARG A 69 -7.31 9.48 -4.83
N ALA A 70 -7.45 8.29 -4.24
CA ALA A 70 -7.98 8.15 -2.90
C ALA A 70 -7.08 8.86 -1.88
N ALA A 71 -5.77 8.66 -1.96
CA ALA A 71 -4.81 9.31 -1.08
C ALA A 71 -4.88 10.85 -1.17
N SER A 72 -4.98 11.40 -2.37
CA SER A 72 -5.14 12.85 -2.58
C SER A 72 -6.45 13.38 -1.96
N ALA A 73 -7.56 12.67 -2.14
CA ALA A 73 -8.84 13.05 -1.55
C ALA A 73 -8.82 13.00 -0.02
N ILE A 74 -8.21 11.97 0.56
CA ILE A 74 -8.00 11.85 2.01
C ILE A 74 -7.09 12.98 2.53
N GLY A 75 -5.99 13.27 1.82
CA GLY A 75 -5.11 14.39 2.16
C GLY A 75 -5.84 15.74 2.20
N THR A 76 -6.85 15.92 1.34
CA THR A 76 -7.72 17.10 1.37
C THR A 76 -8.56 17.16 2.66
N LEU A 77 -9.11 16.02 3.12
CA LEU A 77 -9.84 15.97 4.41
C LEU A 77 -8.90 16.29 5.59
N GLU A 78 -7.68 15.75 5.58
CA GLU A 78 -6.67 16.02 6.61
C GLU A 78 -6.30 17.51 6.63
N ALA A 79 -6.08 18.13 5.47
CA ALA A 79 -5.79 19.55 5.35
C ALA A 79 -6.95 20.46 5.79
N ASN A 80 -8.19 20.02 5.62
CA ASN A 80 -9.39 20.75 6.04
C ASN A 80 -9.72 20.61 7.53
N GLY A 81 -8.89 19.87 8.30
CA GLY A 81 -9.02 19.80 9.74
C GLY A 81 -9.94 18.72 10.28
N VAL A 82 -10.43 17.80 9.45
CA VAL A 82 -11.34 16.69 9.83
C VAL A 82 -10.77 15.88 10.99
N MET A 83 -9.46 15.60 11.01
CA MET A 83 -8.83 14.89 12.13
C MET A 83 -8.97 15.64 13.46
N LYS A 84 -8.90 16.97 13.44
CA LYS A 84 -9.06 17.79 14.65
C LYS A 84 -10.49 17.71 15.19
N GLU A 85 -11.47 17.72 14.32
CA GLU A 85 -12.89 17.57 14.68
C GLU A 85 -13.17 16.17 15.25
N MET A 86 -12.68 15.12 14.59
CA MET A 86 -12.77 13.75 15.07
C MET A 86 -12.11 13.58 16.45
N GLN A 87 -10.92 14.14 16.62
CA GLN A 87 -10.19 14.12 17.91
C GLN A 87 -10.97 14.80 19.02
N ALA A 88 -11.62 15.92 18.75
CA ALA A 88 -12.41 16.64 19.76
C ALA A 88 -13.61 15.79 20.23
N ARG A 89 -14.24 15.03 19.34
CA ARG A 89 -15.37 14.15 19.69
C ARG A 89 -14.95 12.98 20.56
N LEU A 90 -13.74 12.43 20.39
CA LEU A 90 -13.24 11.36 21.28
C LEU A 90 -13.20 11.78 22.76
N ALA A 91 -13.00 13.07 23.04
CA ALA A 91 -12.95 13.58 24.42
C ALA A 91 -14.32 13.75 25.05
N THR A 92 -15.39 13.80 24.26
CA THR A 92 -16.75 14.16 24.71
C THR A 92 -17.79 13.07 24.50
N ASP A 93 -17.46 12.06 23.68
CA ASP A 93 -18.33 10.94 23.33
C ASP A 93 -17.70 9.61 23.75
N PRO A 94 -18.09 9.06 24.90
CA PRO A 94 -17.53 7.82 25.41
C PRO A 94 -17.93 6.58 24.59
N GLU A 95 -19.07 6.58 23.90
CA GLU A 95 -19.49 5.46 23.05
C GLU A 95 -18.64 5.43 21.77
N LEU A 96 -18.40 6.59 21.17
CA LEU A 96 -17.49 6.74 20.04
C LEU A 96 -16.06 6.34 20.43
N ALA A 97 -15.59 6.77 21.59
CA ALA A 97 -14.27 6.39 22.10
C ALA A 97 -14.12 4.88 22.30
N ALA A 98 -15.17 4.22 22.83
CA ALA A 98 -15.19 2.76 22.98
C ALA A 98 -15.17 2.05 21.62
N SER A 99 -15.96 2.52 20.65
CA SER A 99 -15.98 1.97 19.28
C SER A 99 -14.64 2.16 18.57
N TYR A 100 -14.00 3.31 18.76
CA TYR A 100 -12.67 3.58 18.18
C TYR A 100 -11.56 2.72 18.83
N ARG A 101 -11.69 2.41 20.11
CA ARG A 101 -10.81 1.46 20.80
C ARG A 101 -11.00 0.03 20.27
N ALA A 102 -12.23 -0.40 20.03
CA ALA A 102 -12.51 -1.69 19.41
C ALA A 102 -11.90 -1.79 17.98
N ALA A 103 -11.98 -0.71 17.20
CA ALA A 103 -11.31 -0.62 15.90
C ALA A 103 -9.79 -0.78 16.01
N HIS A 104 -9.19 -0.20 17.04
CA HIS A 104 -7.78 -0.37 17.32
C HIS A 104 -7.41 -1.82 17.63
N GLU A 105 -8.19 -2.47 18.48
CA GLU A 105 -7.98 -3.86 18.86
C GLU A 105 -8.12 -4.79 17.66
N ASP A 106 -9.11 -4.58 16.79
CA ASP A 106 -9.26 -5.32 15.52
C ASP A 106 -8.05 -5.13 14.62
N TYR A 107 -7.58 -3.89 14.44
CA TYR A 107 -6.40 -3.61 13.63
C TYR A 107 -5.16 -4.33 14.14
N LEU A 108 -4.90 -4.27 15.45
CA LEU A 108 -3.76 -4.94 16.07
C LEU A 108 -3.88 -6.46 15.97
N ALA A 109 -5.06 -7.03 16.23
CA ALA A 109 -5.28 -8.47 16.12
C ALA A 109 -4.95 -8.98 14.70
N ARG A 110 -5.35 -8.25 13.66
CA ARG A 110 -5.04 -8.58 12.27
C ARG A 110 -3.56 -8.47 11.96
N ARG A 111 -2.88 -7.43 12.44
CA ARG A 111 -1.44 -7.24 12.27
C ARG A 111 -0.66 -8.33 12.99
N ASP A 112 -0.98 -8.55 14.25
CA ASP A 112 -0.24 -9.45 15.13
C ASP A 112 -0.48 -10.93 14.78
N ALA A 113 -1.57 -11.24 14.05
CA ALA A 113 -1.75 -12.55 13.42
C ALA A 113 -0.72 -12.82 12.29
N ILE A 114 -0.11 -11.77 11.73
CA ILE A 114 0.99 -11.90 10.76
C ILE A 114 2.31 -12.01 11.53
N GLU A 115 2.59 -11.01 12.36
CA GLU A 115 3.80 -10.92 13.19
C GLU A 115 3.57 -9.87 14.28
N VAL A 116 3.87 -10.23 15.53
CA VAL A 116 3.82 -9.29 16.65
C VAL A 116 4.93 -8.26 16.52
N LEU A 117 4.57 -6.99 16.54
CA LEU A 117 5.51 -5.88 16.43
C LEU A 117 5.65 -5.17 17.78
N GLU A 118 6.58 -5.66 18.61
CA GLU A 118 6.85 -5.09 19.93
C GLU A 118 7.26 -3.60 19.82
N GLY A 119 6.79 -2.79 20.77
CA GLY A 119 7.09 -1.36 20.81
C GLY A 119 6.25 -0.48 19.87
N PHE A 120 5.30 -1.06 19.12
CA PHE A 120 4.40 -0.35 18.22
C PHE A 120 2.92 -0.58 18.58
N PRO A 121 2.45 -0.01 19.71
CA PRO A 121 1.13 -0.31 20.27
C PRO A 121 -0.02 0.41 19.56
N SER A 122 0.23 1.18 18.49
CA SER A 122 -0.82 1.95 17.82
C SER A 122 -0.69 1.94 16.30
N ALA A 123 -1.82 2.20 15.63
CA ALA A 123 -1.89 2.44 14.19
C ALA A 123 -2.74 3.69 13.93
N GLY A 124 -2.27 4.61 13.06
CA GLY A 124 -3.01 5.84 12.74
C GLY A 124 -3.27 6.78 13.92
N GLY A 125 -2.66 6.51 15.08
CA GLY A 125 -2.89 7.22 16.33
C GLY A 125 -3.91 6.57 17.26
N MET A 126 -4.63 5.52 16.81
CA MET A 126 -5.58 4.75 17.64
C MET A 126 -4.91 4.21 18.90
N PRO A 127 -5.65 4.02 20.02
CA PRO A 127 -7.07 4.35 20.18
C PRO A 127 -7.33 5.78 20.65
N ASP A 128 -6.31 6.52 21.06
CA ASP A 128 -6.51 7.77 21.82
C ASP A 128 -6.36 9.03 20.95
N ARG A 129 -5.87 8.86 19.70
CA ARG A 129 -5.59 9.96 18.79
C ARG A 129 -5.99 9.64 17.36
N VAL A 130 -6.39 10.68 16.62
CA VAL A 130 -6.63 10.63 15.18
C VAL A 130 -5.46 11.33 14.48
N LYS A 131 -4.50 10.55 13.95
CA LYS A 131 -3.27 11.08 13.35
C LYS A 131 -3.18 10.92 11.84
N CYS A 132 -3.89 9.94 11.27
CA CYS A 132 -3.75 9.61 9.86
C CYS A 132 -5.02 8.96 9.35
N LEU A 133 -5.80 9.69 8.54
CA LEU A 133 -7.01 9.16 7.92
C LEU A 133 -6.71 8.06 6.90
N HIS A 134 -5.54 8.07 6.26
CA HIS A 134 -5.15 7.01 5.31
C HIS A 134 -5.15 5.62 5.97
N VAL A 135 -4.67 5.51 7.21
CA VAL A 135 -4.68 4.25 7.96
C VAL A 135 -6.10 3.84 8.33
N LEU A 136 -6.93 4.79 8.78
CA LEU A 136 -8.30 4.52 9.19
C LEU A 136 -9.17 4.09 8.01
N VAL A 137 -9.06 4.79 6.89
CA VAL A 137 -9.74 4.45 5.63
C VAL A 137 -9.27 3.10 5.10
N GLY A 138 -7.96 2.85 5.08
CA GLY A 138 -7.42 1.55 4.68
C GLY A 138 -7.96 0.41 5.54
N HIS A 139 -8.09 0.63 6.84
CA HIS A 139 -8.69 -0.34 7.76
C HIS A 139 -10.17 -0.57 7.45
N SER A 140 -10.98 0.49 7.28
CA SER A 140 -12.40 0.35 6.96
C SER A 140 -12.66 -0.36 5.63
N LEU A 141 -11.86 -0.07 4.60
CA LEU A 141 -11.98 -0.75 3.31
C LEU A 141 -11.75 -2.26 3.43
N VAL A 142 -10.85 -2.69 4.31
CA VAL A 142 -10.51 -4.10 4.48
C VAL A 142 -11.42 -4.80 5.49
N ALA A 143 -11.69 -4.17 6.62
CA ALA A 143 -12.48 -4.77 7.69
C ALA A 143 -14.00 -4.71 7.42
N GLY A 144 -14.41 -3.78 6.57
CA GLY A 144 -15.81 -3.52 6.25
C GLY A 144 -16.48 -2.50 7.16
N PRO A 145 -17.69 -2.08 6.80
CA PRO A 145 -18.41 -1.05 7.51
C PRO A 145 -18.74 -1.48 8.95
N GLY A 146 -18.72 -0.50 9.86
CA GLY A 146 -19.05 -0.68 11.27
C GLY A 146 -17.87 -1.09 12.17
N VAL A 147 -16.69 -1.38 11.58
CA VAL A 147 -15.50 -1.75 12.36
C VAL A 147 -14.71 -0.52 12.80
N ASN A 148 -14.47 0.43 11.92
CA ASN A 148 -13.72 1.64 12.25
C ASN A 148 -14.59 2.89 12.03
N PRO A 149 -15.15 3.49 13.09
CA PRO A 149 -16.13 4.57 12.95
C PRO A 149 -15.57 5.80 12.21
N PHE A 150 -14.32 6.19 12.45
CA PHE A 150 -13.72 7.32 11.77
C PHE A 150 -13.22 7.00 10.36
N GLY A 151 -12.83 5.76 10.11
CA GLY A 151 -12.53 5.31 8.76
C GLY A 151 -13.77 5.30 7.88
N ASP A 152 -14.90 4.82 8.39
CA ASP A 152 -16.19 4.80 7.69
C ASP A 152 -16.70 6.22 7.44
N GLU A 153 -16.59 7.10 8.44
CA GLU A 153 -16.96 8.51 8.31
C GLU A 153 -16.09 9.21 7.24
N ALA A 154 -14.78 9.00 7.27
CA ALA A 154 -13.89 9.55 6.26
C ALA A 154 -14.22 9.02 4.86
N LEU A 155 -14.51 7.72 4.71
CA LEU A 155 -14.95 7.12 3.44
C LEU A 155 -16.22 7.78 2.91
N ALA A 156 -17.20 8.05 3.77
CA ALA A 156 -18.46 8.70 3.38
C ALA A 156 -18.26 10.15 2.90
N MET A 157 -17.16 10.80 3.29
CA MET A 157 -16.80 12.16 2.84
C MET A 157 -16.04 12.17 1.53
N LEU A 158 -15.51 11.03 1.07
CA LEU A 158 -14.72 10.99 -0.15
C LEU A 158 -15.60 11.01 -1.41
N PRO A 159 -15.13 11.66 -2.49
CA PRO A 159 -15.75 11.50 -3.79
C PRO A 159 -15.54 10.08 -4.33
N GLU A 160 -16.30 9.69 -5.34
CA GLU A 160 -16.04 8.47 -6.10
C GLU A 160 -14.72 8.59 -6.87
N TRP A 161 -13.59 8.34 -6.22
CA TRP A 161 -12.24 8.49 -6.81
C TRP A 161 -11.99 7.56 -8.00
N TRP A 162 -12.85 6.56 -8.19
CA TRP A 162 -12.83 5.61 -9.31
C TRP A 162 -13.66 6.06 -10.51
N ALA A 163 -14.51 7.08 -10.39
CA ALA A 163 -15.48 7.49 -11.45
C ALA A 163 -14.82 7.80 -12.81
N LYS A 164 -13.54 8.19 -12.80
CA LYS A 164 -12.76 8.47 -14.03
C LYS A 164 -11.99 7.23 -14.53
N GLY A 165 -12.38 6.02 -14.13
CA GLY A 165 -11.71 4.77 -14.47
C GLY A 165 -10.42 4.54 -13.67
N PRO A 166 -9.56 3.59 -14.10
CA PRO A 166 -8.34 3.23 -13.39
C PRO A 166 -7.43 4.42 -13.10
N CYS A 167 -6.86 4.46 -11.88
CA CYS A 167 -5.94 5.53 -11.48
C CYS A 167 -4.57 5.42 -12.18
N VAL A 168 -4.20 4.20 -12.58
CA VAL A 168 -3.01 3.85 -13.36
C VAL A 168 -3.36 2.79 -14.39
N THR A 169 -2.62 2.78 -15.50
CA THR A 169 -2.77 1.76 -16.54
C THR A 169 -1.40 1.11 -16.73
N PRO A 170 -1.15 -0.08 -16.15
CA PRO A 170 0.07 -0.83 -16.43
C PRO A 170 0.17 -1.11 -17.94
N CYS A 171 1.35 -0.91 -18.51
CA CYS A 171 1.62 -1.43 -19.84
C CYS A 171 1.54 -2.96 -19.78
N ALA A 172 0.92 -3.58 -20.78
CA ALA A 172 1.03 -5.03 -20.95
C ALA A 172 2.52 -5.42 -20.91
N PRO A 173 2.89 -6.53 -20.22
CA PRO A 173 4.25 -7.02 -20.29
C PRO A 173 4.63 -7.12 -21.76
N LYS A 174 5.78 -6.56 -22.13
CA LYS A 174 6.34 -6.79 -23.46
C LYS A 174 6.52 -8.30 -23.56
N GLU A 175 5.81 -8.96 -24.46
CA GLU A 175 6.13 -10.33 -24.86
C GLU A 175 7.62 -10.31 -25.19
N GLU A 176 8.40 -11.08 -24.46
CA GLU A 176 9.81 -11.27 -24.80
C GLU A 176 9.82 -11.87 -26.20
N ASP A 177 10.18 -11.05 -27.16
CA ASP A 177 10.32 -11.43 -28.57
C ASP A 177 11.33 -12.58 -28.58
N GLY A 178 10.82 -13.79 -28.80
CA GLY A 178 11.60 -15.04 -28.80
C GLY A 178 12.66 -15.03 -29.90
N ARG A 179 13.66 -14.15 -29.73
CA ARG A 179 14.85 -14.15 -30.53
C ARG A 179 15.77 -15.27 -30.06
N THR A 180 15.52 -16.45 -30.59
CA THR A 180 16.49 -17.54 -30.63
C THR A 180 17.80 -16.97 -31.18
N VAL A 181 18.79 -16.84 -30.31
CA VAL A 181 20.19 -16.56 -30.72
C VAL A 181 20.62 -17.78 -31.52
N GLY A 182 20.57 -17.62 -32.85
CA GLY A 182 21.15 -18.57 -33.77
C GLY A 182 22.62 -18.73 -33.49
N SER A 183 23.03 -19.93 -33.13
CA SER A 183 24.38 -20.40 -33.12
C SER A 183 24.99 -20.19 -34.50
N SER A 184 25.96 -19.26 -34.63
CA SER A 184 26.85 -19.21 -35.79
C SER A 184 28.28 -19.38 -35.31
N ASP A 185 28.72 -20.54 -35.65
CA ASP A 185 30.02 -21.17 -35.68
C ASP A 185 31.16 -20.28 -36.20
N GLY A 186 32.34 -20.45 -35.60
CA GLY A 186 33.64 -20.53 -36.23
C GLY A 186 34.32 -19.28 -36.80
N GLY A 187 35.44 -18.86 -36.23
CA GLY A 187 36.40 -18.01 -36.96
C GLY A 187 37.58 -17.49 -36.14
N ARG A 188 38.56 -18.36 -35.91
CA ARG A 188 40.05 -18.14 -35.95
C ARG A 188 40.70 -16.89 -35.35
N PHE A 189 41.54 -17.20 -34.40
CA PHE A 189 42.90 -16.69 -34.09
C PHE A 189 43.48 -15.58 -34.99
N ALA A 190 43.97 -14.52 -34.36
CA ALA A 190 45.23 -13.86 -34.72
C ALA A 190 45.88 -13.24 -33.49
N SER A 191 47.13 -13.64 -33.30
CA SER A 191 48.01 -13.30 -32.19
C SER A 191 48.68 -11.94 -32.36
N GLY A 192 48.90 -11.22 -31.26
CA GLY A 192 50.06 -10.41 -30.93
C GLY A 192 50.08 -8.93 -31.37
N PRO A 193 50.94 -8.06 -30.80
CA PRO A 193 52.00 -8.36 -29.80
C PRO A 193 51.98 -7.50 -28.52
N GLU A 194 52.80 -7.90 -27.57
CA GLU A 194 53.25 -7.20 -26.36
C GLU A 194 54.04 -5.90 -26.70
N ALA A 195 53.91 -4.90 -25.82
CA ALA A 195 54.97 -3.93 -25.48
C ALA A 195 54.48 -3.11 -24.28
N THR A 196 55.05 -3.26 -23.22
CA THR A 196 56.19 -2.78 -22.41
C THR A 196 55.76 -1.73 -21.39
N GLU A 197 56.17 -2.07 -20.18
CA GLU A 197 56.23 -1.24 -18.97
C GLU A 197 56.93 0.10 -19.26
N ASP A 198 56.49 1.13 -18.53
CA ASP A 198 57.44 2.07 -17.92
C ASP A 198 56.78 2.76 -16.68
N GLU A 199 57.50 2.62 -15.63
CA GLU A 199 57.59 3.31 -14.35
C GLU A 199 57.68 4.84 -14.51
N GLU A 200 57.22 5.59 -13.58
CA GLU A 200 57.90 6.51 -12.67
C GLU A 200 56.99 7.60 -12.08
N THR A 201 56.90 7.58 -10.79
CA THR A 201 57.16 8.59 -9.74
C THR A 201 56.70 10.06 -9.95
N LYS A 202 55.79 10.55 -9.18
CA LYS A 202 56.04 11.54 -8.10
C LYS A 202 54.80 11.80 -7.25
#